data_37aa6bb45dfb2016f56ca75def7c42e6
#
_entry.id   37aa6bb45dfb2016f56ca75def7c42e6
#
_cell.length_a   1.000
_cell.length_b   1.000
_cell.length_c   1.000
_cell.angle_alpha   90.00
_cell.angle_beta   90.00
_cell.angle_gamma   90.00
#
_symmetry.space_group_name_H-M   'P 1'
#
loop_
_entity.id
_entity.type
_entity.pdbx_description
1 polymer ?
#
loop_
_entity_poly.entity_id
_entity_poly.type
_entity_poly.pdbx_seq_one_letter_code
_entity_poly.pdbx_strand_id
1 'polypeptide(L)'
;MENRFMNMLLHLGWNLRFKKLVLLFFLFSISACYLGEERESKPKKTTVPPLEQLASSLSEKGFYFQPQRLVVLTFLDNEGKKSPYGDILAEKLTTELVKKDRFQILDRLANQKVLKEAGLGLDAPTDTATLRKIGDVLKLDVIITGIVTPYQDGVFVNTRLIEIKSGLILKADEVYVRIDG
;
A
#
# COMPACT_ATOMS: atom_id res chain seq x y z
N MET A 1 6.12 -13.98 54.67
CA MET A 1 6.27 -12.54 55.01
C MET A 1 5.04 -11.71 54.55
N GLU A 2 3.89 -12.36 54.38
CA GLU A 2 2.70 -11.78 53.70
C GLU A 2 1.54 -11.35 54.62
N ASN A 3 1.60 -11.65 55.89
CA ASN A 3 0.48 -11.41 56.83
C ASN A 3 0.58 -10.15 57.71
N ARG A 4 1.59 -9.28 57.50
CA ARG A 4 1.74 -8.05 58.28
C ARG A 4 1.11 -6.80 57.64
N PHE A 5 0.92 -6.80 56.37
CA PHE A 5 0.33 -5.64 55.65
C PHE A 5 -1.21 -5.60 55.72
N MET A 6 -1.86 -6.73 55.80
CA MET A 6 -3.32 -6.84 55.85
C MET A 6 -3.90 -6.40 57.21
N ASN A 7 -3.16 -6.58 58.29
CA ASN A 7 -3.64 -6.18 59.61
C ASN A 7 -3.46 -4.68 59.95
N MET A 8 -2.65 -3.96 59.20
CA MET A 8 -2.45 -2.51 59.38
C MET A 8 -3.59 -1.67 58.78
N LEU A 9 -4.34 -2.22 57.80
CA LEU A 9 -5.47 -1.54 57.16
C LEU A 9 -6.79 -1.67 57.94
N LEU A 10 -6.86 -2.54 58.94
CA LEU A 10 -8.08 -2.78 59.74
C LEU A 10 -8.21 -1.86 60.94
N HIS A 11 -7.17 -1.15 61.35
CA HIS A 11 -7.15 -0.29 62.57
C HIS A 11 -7.24 1.22 62.32
N LEU A 12 -7.29 1.67 61.06
CA LEU A 12 -7.64 3.06 60.79
C LEU A 12 -9.18 3.15 60.74
N GLY A 13 -9.75 3.71 61.82
CA GLY A 13 -11.18 4.01 61.95
C GLY A 13 -11.65 4.95 60.83
N TRP A 14 -11.82 4.42 59.65
CA TRP A 14 -12.24 5.18 58.51
C TRP A 14 -13.75 5.44 58.59
N ASN A 15 -14.07 6.70 58.92
CA ASN A 15 -15.40 7.22 59.04
C ASN A 15 -16.29 6.81 57.84
N LEU A 16 -17.52 6.34 58.12
CA LEU A 16 -18.48 5.84 57.15
C LEU A 16 -18.72 6.83 56.00
N ARG A 17 -18.46 8.11 56.23
CA ARG A 17 -18.53 9.19 55.18
C ARG A 17 -17.39 9.08 54.16
N PHE A 18 -16.21 8.61 54.58
CA PHE A 18 -15.06 8.47 53.68
C PHE A 18 -15.22 7.28 52.76
N LYS A 19 -15.84 6.16 53.20
CA LYS A 19 -16.16 5.01 52.36
C LYS A 19 -17.14 5.35 51.27
N LYS A 20 -18.15 6.19 51.58
CA LYS A 20 -19.12 6.66 50.55
C LYS A 20 -18.44 7.58 49.54
N LEU A 21 -17.48 8.41 49.94
CA LEU A 21 -16.76 9.29 49.02
C LEU A 21 -15.85 8.54 48.04
N VAL A 22 -15.13 7.53 48.56
CA VAL A 22 -14.25 6.68 47.74
C VAL A 22 -15.07 5.81 46.78
N LEU A 23 -16.23 5.29 47.22
CA LEU A 23 -17.13 4.52 46.34
C LEU A 23 -17.74 5.38 45.23
N LEU A 24 -18.06 6.64 45.53
CA LEU A 24 -18.57 7.60 44.54
C LEU A 24 -17.50 7.98 43.52
N PHE A 25 -16.25 8.12 43.97
CA PHE A 25 -15.11 8.40 43.06
C PHE A 25 -14.81 7.22 42.17
N PHE A 26 -14.95 5.98 42.65
CA PHE A 26 -14.75 4.76 41.87
C PHE A 26 -15.87 4.55 40.82
N LEU A 27 -17.13 4.90 41.16
CA LEU A 27 -18.25 4.86 40.22
C LEU A 27 -18.14 5.92 39.13
N PHE A 28 -17.53 7.09 39.44
CA PHE A 28 -17.32 8.14 38.43
C PHE A 28 -16.19 7.80 37.44
N SER A 29 -15.19 7.03 37.91
CA SER A 29 -14.05 6.59 37.05
C SER A 29 -14.44 5.55 36.01
N ILE A 30 -15.51 4.79 36.22
CA ILE A 30 -15.96 3.74 35.31
C ILE A 30 -16.81 4.33 34.15
N SER A 31 -17.45 5.49 34.39
CA SER A 31 -18.26 6.16 33.35
C SER A 31 -17.45 6.87 32.27
N ALA A 32 -16.16 7.14 32.50
CA ALA A 32 -15.30 7.82 31.53
C ALA A 32 -14.72 6.90 30.45
N CYS A 33 -14.76 5.57 30.64
CA CYS A 33 -14.26 4.60 29.66
C CYS A 33 -15.31 4.09 28.67
N TYR A 34 -16.58 4.48 28.79
CA TYR A 34 -17.65 3.94 27.94
C TYR A 34 -18.14 4.90 26.84
N LEU A 35 -17.52 6.06 26.70
CA LEU A 35 -17.79 7.02 25.60
C LEU A 35 -16.58 7.08 24.66
N GLY A 36 -15.99 5.94 24.36
CA GLY A 36 -15.20 5.74 23.15
C GLY A 36 -16.19 5.54 22.00
N GLU A 37 -16.78 6.62 21.52
CA GLU A 37 -17.44 6.65 20.23
C GLU A 37 -16.38 6.22 19.19
N GLU A 38 -16.47 4.96 18.73
CA GLU A 38 -15.79 4.56 17.50
C GLU A 38 -16.28 5.53 16.42
N ARG A 39 -15.50 6.60 16.24
CA ARG A 39 -15.57 7.35 14.99
C ARG A 39 -15.16 6.39 13.90
N GLU A 40 -16.15 5.69 13.37
CA GLU A 40 -16.09 5.10 12.05
C GLU A 40 -15.56 6.23 11.15
N SER A 41 -14.27 6.22 10.88
CA SER A 41 -13.64 7.17 9.97
C SER A 41 -14.22 6.85 8.60
N LYS A 42 -15.34 7.51 8.25
CA LYS A 42 -15.84 7.49 6.87
C LYS A 42 -14.62 7.75 6.00
N PRO A 43 -14.33 6.88 5.03
CA PRO A 43 -13.16 7.02 4.17
C PRO A 43 -13.24 8.45 3.60
N LYS A 44 -12.22 9.24 3.94
CA LYS A 44 -12.09 10.62 3.49
C LYS A 44 -12.17 10.55 1.97
N LYS A 45 -13.22 11.11 1.38
CA LYS A 45 -13.44 11.09 -0.07
C LYS A 45 -12.20 11.75 -0.68
N THR A 46 -11.26 10.93 -1.13
CA THR A 46 -9.98 11.38 -1.66
C THR A 46 -10.31 12.08 -2.98
N THR A 47 -10.08 13.37 -3.04
CA THR A 47 -10.28 14.18 -4.25
C THR A 47 -9.22 13.92 -5.32
N VAL A 48 -8.18 13.16 -4.97
CA VAL A 48 -7.07 12.80 -5.86
C VAL A 48 -7.48 11.59 -6.71
N PRO A 49 -7.27 11.65 -8.05
CA PRO A 49 -7.54 10.51 -8.93
C PRO A 49 -6.83 9.23 -8.48
N PRO A 50 -7.44 8.05 -8.60
CA PRO A 50 -6.89 6.80 -8.05
C PRO A 50 -5.45 6.50 -8.53
N LEU A 51 -5.16 6.65 -9.82
CA LEU A 51 -3.82 6.39 -10.35
C LEU A 51 -2.78 7.43 -9.92
N GLU A 52 -3.18 8.67 -9.67
CA GLU A 52 -2.30 9.68 -9.07
C GLU A 52 -1.98 9.33 -7.60
N GLN A 53 -2.97 8.84 -6.86
CA GLN A 53 -2.77 8.33 -5.50
C GLN A 53 -1.79 7.16 -5.51
N LEU A 54 -1.97 6.20 -6.42
CA LEU A 54 -1.10 5.06 -6.59
C LEU A 54 0.34 5.47 -6.93
N ALA A 55 0.51 6.38 -7.90
CA ALA A 55 1.82 6.94 -8.25
C ALA A 55 2.50 7.66 -7.08
N SER A 56 1.73 8.41 -6.29
CA SER A 56 2.24 9.08 -5.09
C SER A 56 2.75 8.06 -4.07
N SER A 57 1.95 7.03 -3.79
CA SER A 57 2.33 5.96 -2.86
C SER A 57 3.60 5.23 -3.32
N LEU A 58 3.67 4.81 -4.58
CA LEU A 58 4.84 4.11 -5.13
C LEU A 58 6.09 5.00 -5.15
N SER A 59 5.93 6.32 -5.19
CA SER A 59 7.01 7.30 -5.18
C SER A 59 7.39 7.79 -3.78
N GLU A 60 6.61 7.45 -2.75
CA GLU A 60 6.89 7.79 -1.37
C GLU A 60 8.18 7.13 -0.92
N LYS A 61 9.13 7.98 -0.51
CA LYS A 61 10.49 7.66 -0.09
C LYS A 61 11.36 7.16 -1.25
N GLY A 62 12.19 8.06 -1.72
CA GLY A 62 13.38 7.64 -2.44
C GLY A 62 14.15 6.67 -1.57
N PHE A 63 14.03 5.39 -1.85
CA PHE A 63 14.81 4.34 -1.20
C PHE A 63 16.30 4.48 -1.53
N TYR A 64 16.64 5.40 -2.45
CA TYR A 64 17.98 5.49 -3.02
C TYR A 64 18.40 6.94 -3.22
N PHE A 65 19.69 7.18 -3.08
CA PHE A 65 20.32 8.48 -3.28
C PHE A 65 20.31 8.95 -4.75
N GLN A 66 19.99 8.05 -5.68
CA GLN A 66 19.90 8.34 -7.12
C GLN A 66 18.56 7.85 -7.69
N PRO A 67 17.99 8.57 -8.69
CA PRO A 67 16.79 8.13 -9.37
C PRO A 67 17.03 6.78 -10.04
N GLN A 68 16.13 5.81 -9.75
CA GLN A 68 16.22 4.48 -10.32
C GLN A 68 15.57 4.41 -11.69
N ARG A 69 16.16 3.61 -12.57
CA ARG A 69 15.62 3.32 -13.89
C ARG A 69 14.46 2.33 -13.75
N LEU A 70 13.30 2.72 -14.26
CA LEU A 70 12.03 2.02 -14.07
C LEU A 70 11.30 1.84 -15.39
N VAL A 71 10.61 0.70 -15.55
CA VAL A 71 9.55 0.52 -16.52
C VAL A 71 8.29 -0.03 -15.82
N VAL A 72 7.12 0.37 -16.30
CA VAL A 72 5.83 -0.20 -15.89
C VAL A 72 5.45 -1.27 -16.93
N LEU A 73 5.29 -2.51 -16.50
CA LEU A 73 4.81 -3.59 -17.37
C LEU A 73 3.30 -3.45 -17.62
N THR A 74 2.81 -4.12 -18.66
CA THR A 74 1.37 -4.30 -18.87
C THR A 74 0.78 -5.04 -17.68
N PHE A 75 -0.33 -4.55 -17.15
CA PHE A 75 -1.01 -5.22 -16.06
C PHE A 75 -1.79 -6.43 -16.58
N LEU A 76 -1.67 -7.54 -15.86
CA LEU A 76 -2.30 -8.79 -16.21
C LEU A 76 -3.59 -8.98 -15.40
N ASP A 77 -4.40 -9.96 -15.79
CA ASP A 77 -5.52 -10.39 -14.96
C ASP A 77 -5.06 -11.37 -13.85
N ASN A 78 -6.00 -11.87 -13.04
CA ASN A 78 -5.72 -12.81 -11.95
C ASN A 78 -5.19 -14.17 -12.43
N GLU A 79 -5.36 -14.50 -13.70
CA GLU A 79 -4.85 -15.73 -14.31
C GLU A 79 -3.46 -15.53 -14.97
N GLY A 80 -2.92 -14.30 -14.90
CA GLY A 80 -1.67 -13.94 -15.55
C GLY A 80 -1.80 -13.73 -17.05
N LYS A 81 -3.02 -13.53 -17.56
CA LYS A 81 -3.31 -13.24 -18.95
C LYS A 81 -3.43 -11.73 -19.18
N LYS A 82 -3.42 -11.33 -20.44
CA LYS A 82 -3.59 -9.93 -20.82
C LYS A 82 -4.98 -9.43 -20.43
N SER A 83 -5.03 -8.39 -19.58
CA SER A 83 -6.26 -7.69 -19.23
C SER A 83 -6.66 -6.69 -20.31
N PRO A 84 -7.95 -6.52 -20.63
CA PRO A 84 -8.43 -5.47 -21.54
C PRO A 84 -8.01 -4.06 -21.12
N TYR A 85 -7.87 -3.82 -19.83
CA TYR A 85 -7.50 -2.53 -19.26
C TYR A 85 -6.00 -2.41 -18.97
N GLY A 86 -5.26 -3.51 -19.09
CA GLY A 86 -3.88 -3.62 -18.58
C GLY A 86 -2.91 -2.61 -19.19
N ASP A 87 -2.94 -2.44 -20.51
CA ASP A 87 -2.08 -1.47 -21.21
C ASP A 87 -2.46 -0.03 -20.88
N ILE A 88 -3.77 0.29 -20.89
CA ILE A 88 -4.27 1.65 -20.62
C ILE A 88 -3.93 2.10 -19.21
N LEU A 89 -4.14 1.22 -18.22
CA LEU A 89 -3.89 1.55 -16.82
C LEU A 89 -2.39 1.67 -16.54
N ALA A 90 -1.57 0.80 -17.13
CA ALA A 90 -0.13 0.89 -17.02
C ALA A 90 0.44 2.17 -17.67
N GLU A 91 -0.10 2.60 -18.82
CA GLU A 91 0.28 3.84 -19.46
C GLU A 91 -0.13 5.08 -18.65
N LYS A 92 -1.36 5.08 -18.13
CA LYS A 92 -1.82 6.15 -17.25
C LYS A 92 -0.97 6.24 -15.98
N LEU A 93 -0.63 5.10 -15.36
CA LEU A 93 0.25 5.09 -14.19
C LEU A 93 1.66 5.60 -14.54
N THR A 94 2.21 5.20 -15.68
CA THR A 94 3.48 5.73 -16.19
C THR A 94 3.45 7.25 -16.26
N THR A 95 2.39 7.83 -16.82
CA THR A 95 2.20 9.29 -16.91
C THR A 95 2.17 9.94 -15.53
N GLU A 96 1.46 9.37 -14.57
CA GLU A 96 1.40 9.92 -13.20
C GLU A 96 2.75 9.79 -12.46
N LEU A 97 3.48 8.71 -12.67
CA LEU A 97 4.82 8.52 -12.10
C LEU A 97 5.84 9.53 -12.67
N VAL A 98 5.79 9.84 -13.96
CA VAL A 98 6.63 10.87 -14.59
C VAL A 98 6.42 12.23 -13.90
N LYS A 99 5.17 12.60 -13.59
CA LYS A 99 4.85 13.85 -12.88
C LYS A 99 5.45 13.93 -11.47
N LYS A 100 5.73 12.77 -10.84
CA LYS A 100 6.33 12.73 -9.49
C LYS A 100 7.84 12.97 -9.49
N ASP A 101 8.52 12.87 -10.62
CA ASP A 101 9.97 13.13 -10.80
C ASP A 101 10.89 12.39 -9.80
N ARG A 102 10.55 11.11 -9.53
CA ARG A 102 11.29 10.26 -8.58
C ARG A 102 12.08 9.14 -9.23
N PHE A 103 11.71 8.79 -10.46
CA PHE A 103 12.30 7.71 -11.23
C PHE A 103 12.76 8.19 -12.60
N GLN A 104 13.77 7.54 -13.15
CA GLN A 104 14.09 7.62 -14.57
C GLN A 104 13.24 6.62 -15.32
N ILE A 105 12.09 7.06 -15.79
CA ILE A 105 11.08 6.17 -16.38
C ILE A 105 11.39 5.95 -17.85
N LEU A 106 11.49 4.68 -18.26
CA LEU A 106 11.65 4.29 -19.64
C LEU A 106 10.29 4.28 -20.34
N ASP A 107 10.26 4.85 -21.54
CA ASP A 107 9.08 4.79 -22.40
C ASP A 107 8.76 3.34 -22.76
N ARG A 108 7.53 2.91 -22.48
CA ARG A 108 7.08 1.52 -22.65
C ARG A 108 7.10 1.13 -24.12
N LEU A 109 6.54 1.98 -24.99
CA LEU A 109 6.39 1.67 -26.42
C LEU A 109 7.73 1.70 -27.15
N ALA A 110 8.60 2.68 -26.84
CA ALA A 110 9.93 2.75 -27.43
C ALA A 110 10.78 1.51 -27.10
N ASN A 111 10.60 0.93 -25.91
CA ASN A 111 11.36 -0.25 -25.48
C ASN A 111 10.71 -1.59 -25.87
N GLN A 112 9.47 -1.60 -26.35
CA GLN A 112 8.77 -2.82 -26.76
C GLN A 112 9.52 -3.57 -27.90
N LYS A 113 10.11 -2.82 -28.84
CA LYS A 113 10.89 -3.43 -29.92
C LYS A 113 12.14 -4.15 -29.38
N VAL A 114 12.87 -3.52 -28.48
CA VAL A 114 14.06 -4.09 -27.84
C VAL A 114 13.72 -5.37 -27.09
N LEU A 115 12.62 -5.37 -26.33
CA LEU A 115 12.14 -6.56 -25.62
C LEU A 115 11.74 -7.67 -26.60
N LYS A 116 11.03 -7.33 -27.68
CA LYS A 116 10.59 -8.30 -28.69
C LYS A 116 11.76 -8.99 -29.38
N GLU A 117 12.83 -8.25 -29.69
CA GLU A 117 14.06 -8.80 -30.25
C GLU A 117 14.76 -9.79 -29.28
N ALA A 118 14.57 -9.61 -27.99
CA ALA A 118 15.03 -10.52 -26.94
C ALA A 118 14.04 -11.68 -26.62
N GLY A 119 12.95 -11.81 -27.37
CA GLY A 119 11.89 -12.79 -27.11
C GLY A 119 11.03 -12.49 -25.87
N LEU A 120 10.98 -11.22 -25.46
CA LEU A 120 10.25 -10.75 -24.31
C LEU A 120 9.14 -9.77 -24.72
N GLY A 121 8.22 -9.46 -23.80
CA GLY A 121 7.17 -8.47 -23.99
C GLY A 121 6.87 -7.70 -22.70
N LEU A 122 6.17 -6.59 -22.83
CA LEU A 122 5.66 -5.84 -21.66
C LEU A 122 4.56 -6.59 -20.92
N ASP A 123 3.92 -7.55 -21.55
CA ASP A 123 2.92 -8.47 -21.02
C ASP A 123 3.51 -9.84 -20.66
N ALA A 124 4.83 -9.90 -20.47
CA ALA A 124 5.52 -11.12 -20.08
C ALA A 124 5.09 -11.59 -18.68
N PRO A 125 5.15 -12.91 -18.40
CA PRO A 125 4.93 -13.43 -17.06
C PRO A 125 5.79 -12.72 -16.01
N THR A 126 5.24 -12.48 -14.84
CA THR A 126 5.88 -11.72 -13.76
C THR A 126 6.70 -12.62 -12.81
N ASP A 127 7.19 -13.75 -13.29
CA ASP A 127 8.14 -14.58 -12.54
C ASP A 127 9.52 -13.91 -12.45
N THR A 128 10.25 -14.24 -11.40
CA THR A 128 11.53 -13.60 -11.08
C THR A 128 12.57 -13.74 -12.21
N ALA A 129 12.59 -14.87 -12.92
CA ALA A 129 13.57 -15.10 -13.99
C ALA A 129 13.28 -14.21 -15.20
N THR A 130 12.01 -14.10 -15.58
CA THR A 130 11.56 -13.22 -16.66
C THR A 130 11.78 -11.74 -16.32
N LEU A 131 11.45 -11.30 -15.09
CA LEU A 131 11.69 -9.93 -14.65
C LEU A 131 13.18 -9.57 -14.67
N ARG A 132 14.08 -10.49 -14.26
CA ARG A 132 15.52 -10.28 -14.38
C ARG A 132 15.97 -10.11 -15.83
N LYS A 133 15.51 -10.95 -16.75
CA LYS A 133 15.83 -10.82 -18.17
C LYS A 133 15.41 -9.47 -18.74
N ILE A 134 14.19 -9.00 -18.40
CA ILE A 134 13.70 -7.68 -18.80
C ILE A 134 14.61 -6.59 -18.21
N GLY A 135 14.95 -6.70 -16.92
CA GLY A 135 15.84 -5.79 -16.22
C GLY A 135 17.22 -5.70 -16.86
N ASP A 136 17.81 -6.84 -17.22
CA ASP A 136 19.12 -6.92 -17.87
C ASP A 136 19.10 -6.31 -19.28
N VAL A 137 18.07 -6.58 -20.06
CA VAL A 137 17.92 -6.05 -21.44
C VAL A 137 17.74 -4.53 -21.43
N LEU A 138 16.89 -4.00 -20.54
CA LEU A 138 16.58 -2.58 -20.47
C LEU A 138 17.47 -1.81 -19.48
N LYS A 139 18.39 -2.46 -18.78
CA LYS A 139 19.24 -1.86 -17.74
C LYS A 139 18.41 -1.16 -16.65
N LEU A 140 17.46 -1.88 -16.09
CA LEU A 140 16.55 -1.39 -15.04
C LEU A 140 17.09 -1.69 -13.64
N ASP A 141 16.78 -0.80 -12.71
CA ASP A 141 16.98 -1.03 -11.28
C ASP A 141 15.71 -1.63 -10.66
N VAL A 142 14.56 -1.13 -11.06
CA VAL A 142 13.25 -1.52 -10.56
C VAL A 142 12.24 -1.68 -11.67
N ILE A 143 11.18 -2.44 -11.40
CA ILE A 143 10.08 -2.68 -12.33
C ILE A 143 8.76 -2.60 -11.59
N ILE A 144 7.73 -2.04 -12.23
CA ILE A 144 6.37 -2.10 -11.71
C ILE A 144 5.59 -3.16 -12.48
N THR A 145 5.02 -4.11 -11.74
CA THR A 145 4.05 -5.09 -12.22
C THR A 145 2.68 -4.78 -11.64
N GLY A 146 1.61 -5.28 -12.26
CA GLY A 146 0.27 -5.08 -11.73
C GLY A 146 -0.70 -6.17 -12.13
N ILE A 147 -1.74 -6.33 -11.31
CA ILE A 147 -2.88 -7.19 -11.54
C ILE A 147 -4.13 -6.33 -11.57
N VAL A 148 -4.98 -6.56 -12.58
CA VAL A 148 -6.27 -5.90 -12.73
C VAL A 148 -7.38 -6.90 -12.47
N THR A 149 -8.19 -6.64 -11.44
CA THR A 149 -9.31 -7.47 -11.04
C THR A 149 -10.61 -6.73 -11.28
N PRO A 150 -11.48 -7.18 -12.20
CA PRO A 150 -12.81 -6.61 -12.38
C PRO A 150 -13.64 -6.70 -11.10
N TYR A 151 -14.32 -5.61 -10.76
CA TYR A 151 -15.22 -5.56 -9.60
C TYR A 151 -16.28 -4.48 -9.80
N GLN A 152 -17.57 -4.87 -9.75
CA GLN A 152 -18.71 -3.96 -9.94
C GLN A 152 -18.59 -3.08 -11.21
N ASP A 153 -18.61 -1.76 -11.05
CA ASP A 153 -18.53 -0.76 -12.11
C ASP A 153 -17.08 -0.30 -12.40
N GLY A 154 -16.08 -1.12 -12.00
CA GLY A 154 -14.68 -0.77 -12.17
C GLY A 154 -13.72 -1.93 -12.03
N VAL A 155 -12.49 -1.60 -11.67
CA VAL A 155 -11.42 -2.57 -11.47
C VAL A 155 -10.57 -2.20 -10.26
N PHE A 156 -10.13 -3.20 -9.51
CA PHE A 156 -8.99 -3.05 -8.61
C PHE A 156 -7.69 -3.15 -9.40
N VAL A 157 -6.78 -2.24 -9.13
CA VAL A 157 -5.42 -2.22 -9.69
C VAL A 157 -4.44 -2.42 -8.55
N ASN A 158 -3.94 -3.63 -8.41
CA ASN A 158 -2.92 -3.98 -7.42
C ASN A 158 -1.55 -3.94 -8.09
N THR A 159 -0.62 -3.16 -7.54
CA THR A 159 0.70 -2.96 -8.12
C THR A 159 1.82 -3.32 -7.16
N ARG A 160 2.97 -3.70 -7.71
CA ARG A 160 4.19 -4.01 -6.97
C ARG A 160 5.37 -3.36 -7.64
N LEU A 161 6.14 -2.60 -6.85
CA LEU A 161 7.46 -2.10 -7.21
C LEU A 161 8.48 -3.15 -6.78
N ILE A 162 9.20 -3.74 -7.73
CA ILE A 162 10.12 -4.86 -7.52
C ILE A 162 11.54 -4.43 -7.87
N GLU A 163 12.49 -4.67 -6.98
CA GLU A 163 13.91 -4.51 -7.27
C GLU A 163 14.42 -5.69 -8.12
N ILE A 164 15.02 -5.38 -9.27
CA ILE A 164 15.46 -6.41 -10.23
C ILE A 164 16.56 -7.29 -9.63
N LYS A 165 17.52 -6.68 -8.94
CA LYS A 165 18.71 -7.37 -8.42
C LYS A 165 18.36 -8.44 -7.39
N SER A 166 17.51 -8.11 -6.43
CA SER A 166 17.13 -9.02 -5.33
C SER A 166 15.84 -9.79 -5.60
N GLY A 167 14.94 -9.24 -6.44
CA GLY A 167 13.57 -9.74 -6.62
C GLY A 167 12.64 -9.36 -5.47
N LEU A 168 13.06 -8.49 -4.56
CA LEU A 168 12.24 -8.05 -3.43
C LEU A 168 11.18 -7.04 -3.86
N ILE A 169 9.99 -7.17 -3.30
CA ILE A 169 8.94 -6.17 -3.41
C ILE A 169 9.30 -5.02 -2.46
N LEU A 170 9.63 -3.86 -3.02
CA LEU A 170 9.96 -2.66 -2.26
C LEU A 170 8.72 -1.93 -1.78
N LYS A 171 7.68 -1.93 -2.59
CA LYS A 171 6.38 -1.33 -2.29
C LYS A 171 5.28 -2.10 -3.01
N ALA A 172 4.11 -2.16 -2.38
CA ALA A 172 2.88 -2.63 -3.01
C ALA A 172 1.74 -1.71 -2.58
N ASP A 173 0.81 -1.45 -3.48
CA ASP A 173 -0.38 -0.67 -3.19
C ASP A 173 -1.51 -1.01 -4.17
N GLU A 174 -2.74 -0.68 -3.79
CA GLU A 174 -3.94 -0.99 -4.54
C GLU A 174 -4.87 0.22 -4.60
N VAL A 175 -5.49 0.42 -5.74
CA VAL A 175 -6.56 1.41 -5.92
C VAL A 175 -7.73 0.82 -6.69
N TYR A 176 -8.91 1.36 -6.44
CA TYR A 176 -10.10 1.09 -7.24
C TYR A 176 -10.26 2.17 -8.29
N VAL A 177 -10.36 1.77 -9.54
CA VAL A 177 -10.59 2.64 -10.71
C VAL A 177 -11.96 2.33 -11.27
N ARG A 178 -12.87 3.32 -11.25
CA ARG A 178 -14.16 3.20 -11.92
C ARG A 178 -13.95 3.21 -13.43
N ILE A 179 -14.65 2.33 -14.14
CA ILE A 179 -14.69 2.27 -15.59
C ILE A 179 -16.04 2.86 -15.99
N ASP A 180 -16.05 4.14 -16.29
CA ASP A 180 -17.25 4.78 -16.85
C ASP A 180 -17.45 4.23 -18.26
N GLY A 181 -18.62 3.61 -18.49
CA GLY A 181 -19.02 3.03 -19.79
C GLY A 181 -19.48 4.10 -20.77
#